data_00372dd0f0b83f75b2eac0e79cb52fb7
#
_entry.id   00372dd0f0b83f75b2eac0e79cb52fb7
#
_cell.length_a   1.000
_cell.length_b   1.000
_cell.length_c   1.000
_cell.angle_alpha   90.00
_cell.angle_beta   90.00
_cell.angle_gamma   90.00
#
_symmetry.space_group_name_H-M   'P 1'
#
loop_
_entity.id
_entity.type
_entity.pdbx_description
1 polymer ?
#
loop_
_entity_poly.entity_id
_entity_poly.type
_entity_poly.pdbx_seq_one_letter_code
_entity_poly.pdbx_strand_id
1 'polypeptide(L)'
;MVLCLTFLSGCATNASQMISKRLDPENLNSKLGTQTMDLSVDGKCPETKSLRVVNGESRTDEYCINNAMGGCRWYIIPKDFTNEIVTYVENRLSASNIKIGSGSDIIVSLEELKSQEGVWSFGSICKIKIQILEINYTQTYVGESGSGLGDYAAAYAIHLAVDNFFKDPVFQSFLKCH
;
A
#
# COMPACT_ATOMS: atom_id res chain seq x y z
N MET A 1 49.35 -10.91 16.00
CA MET A 1 48.12 -10.34 16.60
C MET A 1 47.16 -10.05 15.46
N VAL A 2 46.26 -11.00 15.19
CA VAL A 2 45.31 -10.93 14.07
C VAL A 2 44.06 -10.24 14.60
N LEU A 3 43.81 -9.03 14.12
CA LEU A 3 42.61 -8.29 14.47
C LEU A 3 41.43 -8.89 13.71
N CYS A 4 40.62 -9.70 14.40
CA CYS A 4 39.39 -10.24 13.87
C CYS A 4 38.35 -9.09 13.81
N LEU A 5 38.22 -8.45 12.65
CA LEU A 5 37.10 -7.53 12.36
C LEU A 5 35.86 -8.40 12.21
N THR A 6 35.13 -8.59 13.30
CA THR A 6 33.74 -9.07 13.24
C THR A 6 32.90 -8.01 12.58
N PHE A 7 32.63 -8.19 11.28
CA PHE A 7 31.55 -7.48 10.61
C PHE A 7 30.26 -7.86 11.34
N LEU A 8 29.72 -6.92 12.11
CA LEU A 8 28.35 -6.97 12.57
C LEU A 8 27.46 -6.80 11.33
N SER A 9 27.22 -7.90 10.62
CA SER A 9 26.14 -7.98 9.65
C SER A 9 24.85 -7.84 10.47
N GLY A 10 24.33 -6.61 10.55
CA GLY A 10 23.03 -6.37 11.17
C GLY A 10 22.02 -7.25 10.47
N CYS A 11 21.36 -8.15 11.21
CA CYS A 11 20.32 -9.00 10.66
C CYS A 11 19.23 -8.11 10.05
N ALA A 12 18.95 -8.31 8.76
CA ALA A 12 17.83 -7.64 8.11
C ALA A 12 16.51 -8.05 8.81
N THR A 13 15.62 -7.08 9.01
CA THR A 13 14.34 -7.32 9.68
C THR A 13 13.21 -7.32 8.67
N ASN A 14 12.32 -8.32 8.75
CA ASN A 14 11.07 -8.31 7.97
C ASN A 14 10.16 -7.20 8.51
N ALA A 15 9.94 -6.18 7.68
CA ALA A 15 9.18 -4.99 8.05
C ALA A 15 7.66 -5.14 7.81
N SER A 16 7.20 -6.21 7.18
CA SER A 16 5.80 -6.39 6.77
C SER A 16 4.82 -6.16 7.93
N GLN A 17 5.02 -6.87 9.04
CA GLN A 17 4.12 -6.75 10.20
C GLN A 17 4.15 -5.37 10.87
N MET A 18 5.31 -4.71 10.86
CA MET A 18 5.43 -3.37 11.44
C MET A 18 4.63 -2.35 10.62
N ILE A 19 4.75 -2.42 9.30
CA ILE A 19 4.06 -1.51 8.38
C ILE A 19 2.55 -1.81 8.36
N SER A 20 2.16 -3.10 8.29
CA SER A 20 0.74 -3.51 8.27
C SER A 20 -0.04 -3.02 9.49
N LYS A 21 0.55 -3.08 10.68
CA LYS A 21 -0.07 -2.52 11.90
C LYS A 21 -0.31 -1.00 11.81
N ARG A 22 0.43 -0.28 10.97
CA ARG A 22 0.26 1.17 10.76
C ARG A 22 -0.77 1.49 9.68
N LEU A 23 -1.11 0.51 8.83
CA LEU A 23 -2.17 0.65 7.83
C LEU A 23 -3.59 0.54 8.44
N ASP A 24 -3.70 0.24 9.72
CA ASP A 24 -4.97 0.25 10.42
C ASP A 24 -5.61 1.65 10.32
N PRO A 25 -6.88 1.75 9.86
CA PRO A 25 -7.58 3.03 9.70
C PRO A 25 -7.61 3.88 10.98
N GLU A 26 -7.72 3.27 12.16
CA GLU A 26 -7.72 4.00 13.44
C GLU A 26 -6.36 4.68 13.70
N ASN A 27 -5.26 4.00 13.36
CA ASN A 27 -3.91 4.54 13.50
C ASN A 27 -3.63 5.65 12.49
N LEU A 28 -4.13 5.53 11.25
CA LEU A 28 -3.94 6.53 10.20
C LEU A 28 -4.80 7.76 10.45
N ASN A 29 -6.07 7.59 10.81
CA ASN A 29 -7.01 8.70 11.06
C ASN A 29 -6.57 9.59 12.20
N SER A 30 -5.98 9.05 13.26
CA SER A 30 -5.54 9.82 14.42
C SER A 30 -4.39 10.79 14.11
N LYS A 31 -3.61 10.56 13.05
CA LYS A 31 -2.40 11.32 12.73
C LYS A 31 -2.47 12.13 11.44
N LEU A 32 -3.22 11.68 10.44
CA LEU A 32 -3.30 12.36 9.15
C LEU A 32 -4.48 13.31 9.04
N GLY A 33 -5.41 13.30 10.03
CA GLY A 33 -6.65 14.07 9.91
C GLY A 33 -7.43 13.66 8.65
N THR A 34 -7.32 12.39 8.30
CA THR A 34 -7.89 11.89 7.05
C THR A 34 -9.39 12.09 7.08
N GLN A 35 -9.85 13.01 6.28
CA GLN A 35 -11.23 12.99 5.83
C GLN A 35 -11.48 11.58 5.30
N THR A 36 -12.40 10.87 5.94
CA THR A 36 -13.00 9.69 5.31
C THR A 36 -13.41 10.15 3.93
N MET A 37 -12.75 9.62 2.90
CA MET A 37 -13.20 9.91 1.55
C MET A 37 -14.63 9.43 1.48
N ASP A 38 -15.52 10.38 1.37
CA ASP A 38 -16.89 10.11 0.98
C ASP A 38 -16.81 9.66 -0.49
N LEU A 39 -16.61 8.36 -0.69
CA LEU A 39 -16.86 7.71 -1.98
C LEU A 39 -18.40 7.68 -2.12
N SER A 40 -19.05 8.84 -2.01
CA SER A 40 -20.48 8.93 -2.22
C SER A 40 -20.73 8.55 -3.68
N VAL A 41 -21.13 7.31 -3.85
CA VAL A 41 -21.73 6.85 -5.10
C VAL A 41 -23.11 7.52 -5.14
N ASP A 42 -23.13 8.78 -5.56
CA ASP A 42 -24.36 9.52 -5.85
C ASP A 42 -25.01 8.87 -7.07
N GLY A 43 -25.78 7.83 -6.81
CA GLY A 43 -26.58 7.15 -7.81
C GLY A 43 -27.30 5.97 -7.20
N LYS A 44 -28.59 5.93 -7.29
CA LYS A 44 -29.40 4.76 -6.95
C LYS A 44 -29.11 3.66 -7.97
N CYS A 45 -28.01 2.92 -7.79
CA CYS A 45 -27.83 1.69 -8.50
C CYS A 45 -28.74 0.62 -7.88
N PRO A 46 -29.67 0.03 -8.61
CA PRO A 46 -30.54 -1.02 -8.11
C PRO A 46 -29.77 -2.29 -7.75
N GLU A 47 -28.57 -2.47 -8.29
CA GLU A 47 -27.66 -3.57 -7.95
C GLU A 47 -26.29 -2.97 -7.62
N THR A 48 -25.91 -3.02 -6.34
CA THR A 48 -24.57 -2.62 -5.91
C THR A 48 -23.54 -3.49 -6.60
N LYS A 49 -22.73 -2.87 -7.45
CA LYS A 49 -21.61 -3.56 -8.11
C LYS A 49 -20.73 -4.22 -7.04
N SER A 50 -20.53 -5.51 -7.16
CA SER A 50 -19.61 -6.24 -6.30
C SER A 50 -18.22 -6.17 -6.92
N LEU A 51 -17.20 -5.91 -6.11
CA LEU A 51 -15.81 -5.89 -6.53
C LEU A 51 -15.04 -7.02 -5.86
N ARG A 52 -14.05 -7.56 -6.55
CA ARG A 52 -13.07 -8.48 -6.00
C ARG A 52 -11.69 -7.86 -6.10
N VAL A 53 -11.00 -7.70 -4.98
CA VAL A 53 -9.62 -7.23 -4.97
C VAL A 53 -8.69 -8.44 -4.98
N VAL A 54 -7.74 -8.46 -5.90
CA VAL A 54 -6.87 -9.61 -6.15
C VAL A 54 -5.42 -9.19 -6.06
N ASN A 55 -4.61 -10.00 -5.40
CA ASN A 55 -3.17 -9.84 -5.38
C ASN A 55 -2.57 -10.27 -6.73
N GLY A 56 -2.01 -9.32 -7.48
CA GLY A 56 -1.32 -9.55 -8.76
C GLY A 56 0.20 -9.66 -8.63
N GLU A 57 0.74 -9.62 -7.41
CA GLU A 57 2.18 -9.69 -7.18
C GLU A 57 2.66 -11.15 -7.19
N SER A 58 3.71 -11.41 -7.95
CA SER A 58 4.28 -12.76 -8.09
C SER A 58 5.64 -12.94 -7.41
N ARG A 59 6.33 -11.85 -7.06
CA ARG A 59 7.67 -11.90 -6.46
C ARG A 59 7.63 -12.48 -5.04
N THR A 60 8.41 -13.54 -4.81
CA THR A 60 8.49 -14.25 -3.53
C THR A 60 9.84 -14.09 -2.83
N ASP A 61 10.82 -13.48 -3.50
CA ASP A 61 12.14 -13.24 -2.93
C ASP A 61 12.09 -12.01 -2.01
N GLU A 62 13.03 -11.97 -1.05
CA GLU A 62 13.20 -10.81 -0.18
C GLU A 62 13.53 -9.56 -0.99
N TYR A 63 12.75 -8.51 -0.79
CA TYR A 63 12.94 -7.22 -1.43
C TYR A 63 13.34 -6.18 -0.38
N CYS A 64 14.54 -5.65 -0.52
CA CYS A 64 15.06 -4.66 0.40
C CYS A 64 14.40 -3.30 0.19
N ILE A 65 13.72 -2.81 1.24
CA ILE A 65 13.02 -1.51 1.20
C ILE A 65 13.82 -0.40 1.90
N ASN A 66 14.79 -0.75 2.76
CA ASN A 66 15.67 0.23 3.41
C ASN A 66 17.10 -0.30 3.46
N ASN A 67 18.00 0.44 2.82
CA ASN A 67 19.44 0.19 2.85
C ASN A 67 20.12 1.18 3.80
N ALA A 68 20.85 0.67 4.79
CA ALA A 68 21.67 1.48 5.69
C ALA A 68 23.07 0.89 5.83
N MET A 69 24.09 1.74 5.81
CA MET A 69 25.49 1.38 6.04
C MET A 69 25.98 0.16 5.23
N GLY A 70 25.58 0.07 3.96
CA GLY A 70 26.06 -0.96 3.04
C GLY A 70 25.33 -2.31 3.12
N GLY A 71 24.19 -2.39 3.81
CA GLY A 71 23.38 -3.60 3.87
C GLY A 71 21.88 -3.32 3.91
N CYS A 72 21.07 -4.34 3.66
CA CYS A 72 19.64 -4.26 3.82
C CYS A 72 19.27 -4.25 5.31
N ARG A 73 18.59 -3.22 5.76
CA ARG A 73 18.09 -3.11 7.12
C ARG A 73 16.66 -3.65 7.26
N TRP A 74 15.81 -3.33 6.28
CA TRP A 74 14.44 -3.79 6.23
C TRP A 74 14.12 -4.41 4.88
N TYR A 75 13.47 -5.57 4.93
CA TYR A 75 12.97 -6.24 3.74
C TYR A 75 11.50 -6.60 3.89
N ILE A 76 10.86 -6.87 2.78
CA ILE A 76 9.54 -7.47 2.66
C ILE A 76 9.60 -8.63 1.67
N ILE A 77 8.62 -9.52 1.72
CA ILE A 77 8.32 -10.46 0.63
C ILE A 77 7.17 -9.82 -0.15
N PRO A 78 7.39 -9.33 -1.38
CA PRO A 78 6.39 -8.51 -2.08
C PRO A 78 5.03 -9.17 -2.21
N LYS A 79 4.98 -10.45 -2.54
CA LYS A 79 3.71 -11.20 -2.67
C LYS A 79 2.92 -11.22 -1.36
N ASP A 80 3.58 -11.53 -0.26
CA ASP A 80 2.92 -11.61 1.05
C ASP A 80 2.50 -10.21 1.52
N PHE A 81 3.38 -9.23 1.33
CA PHE A 81 3.09 -7.86 1.71
C PHE A 81 1.98 -7.22 0.87
N THR A 82 1.87 -7.59 -0.41
CA THR A 82 0.76 -7.11 -1.26
C THR A 82 -0.60 -7.63 -0.77
N ASN A 83 -0.68 -8.78 -0.09
CA ASN A 83 -1.92 -9.21 0.55
C ASN A 83 -2.39 -8.23 1.63
N GLU A 84 -1.47 -7.61 2.37
CA GLU A 84 -1.82 -6.58 3.36
C GLU A 84 -2.37 -5.32 2.67
N ILE A 85 -1.79 -4.93 1.53
CA ILE A 85 -2.30 -3.81 0.72
C ILE A 85 -3.69 -4.15 0.16
N VAL A 86 -3.91 -5.36 -0.32
CA VAL A 86 -5.23 -5.84 -0.79
C VAL A 86 -6.25 -5.74 0.34
N THR A 87 -5.93 -6.27 1.51
CA THR A 87 -6.81 -6.18 2.70
C THR A 87 -7.11 -4.72 3.06
N TYR A 88 -6.11 -3.85 2.98
CA TYR A 88 -6.30 -2.42 3.23
C TYR A 88 -7.25 -1.77 2.22
N VAL A 89 -7.11 -2.09 0.92
CA VAL A 89 -8.01 -1.60 -0.15
C VAL A 89 -9.44 -2.11 0.08
N GLU A 90 -9.61 -3.39 0.38
CA GLU A 90 -10.92 -4.00 0.67
C GLU A 90 -11.61 -3.34 1.85
N ASN A 91 -10.89 -3.10 2.94
CA ASN A 91 -11.42 -2.41 4.13
C ASN A 91 -11.89 -0.99 3.79
N ARG A 92 -11.13 -0.26 2.96
CA ARG A 92 -11.49 1.08 2.51
C ARG A 92 -12.74 1.07 1.61
N LEU A 93 -12.83 0.12 0.67
CA LEU A 93 -14.02 -0.05 -0.17
C LEU A 93 -15.25 -0.39 0.67
N SER A 94 -15.11 -1.31 1.61
CA SER A 94 -16.19 -1.73 2.52
C SER A 94 -16.67 -0.57 3.41
N ALA A 95 -15.74 0.24 3.92
CA ALA A 95 -16.07 1.44 4.70
C ALA A 95 -16.82 2.50 3.87
N SER A 96 -16.71 2.45 2.55
CA SER A 96 -17.44 3.29 1.60
C SER A 96 -18.72 2.62 1.06
N ASN A 97 -19.22 1.58 1.74
CA ASN A 97 -20.41 0.80 1.38
C ASN A 97 -20.33 0.09 0.00
N ILE A 98 -19.14 -0.14 -0.51
CA ILE A 98 -18.93 -0.91 -1.73
C ILE A 98 -18.86 -2.40 -1.35
N LYS A 99 -19.68 -3.22 -2.01
CA LYS A 99 -19.76 -4.65 -1.74
C LYS A 99 -18.52 -5.37 -2.25
N ILE A 100 -17.83 -6.09 -1.37
CA ILE A 100 -16.71 -6.95 -1.73
C ILE A 100 -17.20 -8.39 -1.91
N GLY A 101 -16.79 -9.05 -2.99
CA GLY A 101 -17.19 -10.43 -3.29
C GLY A 101 -16.80 -10.89 -4.70
N SER A 102 -17.66 -11.64 -5.35
CA SER A 102 -17.43 -12.28 -6.65
C SER A 102 -17.77 -11.35 -7.83
N GLY A 103 -17.29 -10.12 -7.82
CA GLY A 103 -17.58 -9.15 -8.87
C GLY A 103 -16.41 -8.90 -9.82
N SER A 104 -16.32 -7.67 -10.31
CA SER A 104 -15.24 -7.22 -11.18
C SER A 104 -13.90 -7.22 -10.47
N ASP A 105 -12.85 -7.69 -11.15
CA ASP A 105 -11.52 -7.81 -10.58
C ASP A 105 -10.75 -6.48 -10.60
N ILE A 106 -10.28 -6.09 -9.43
CA ILE A 106 -9.27 -5.06 -9.21
C ILE A 106 -7.99 -5.78 -8.80
N ILE A 107 -7.01 -5.80 -9.69
CA ILE A 107 -5.73 -6.45 -9.43
C ILE A 107 -4.76 -5.42 -8.89
N VAL A 108 -4.17 -5.71 -7.73
CA VAL A 108 -3.20 -4.86 -7.04
C VAL A 108 -1.83 -5.52 -7.09
N SER A 109 -0.81 -4.80 -7.54
CA SER A 109 0.59 -5.25 -7.52
C SER A 109 1.48 -4.17 -6.91
N LEU A 110 2.42 -4.56 -6.08
CA LEU A 110 3.42 -3.65 -5.52
C LEU A 110 4.58 -3.51 -6.51
N GLU A 111 4.73 -2.35 -7.16
CA GLU A 111 5.88 -2.12 -8.05
C GLU A 111 7.13 -1.71 -7.28
N GLU A 112 6.97 -0.82 -6.30
CA GLU A 112 8.09 -0.29 -5.52
C GLU A 112 7.62 0.09 -4.11
N LEU A 113 8.44 -0.24 -3.12
CA LEU A 113 8.39 0.36 -1.79
C LEU A 113 9.84 0.63 -1.37
N LYS A 114 10.16 1.88 -1.15
CA LYS A 114 11.48 2.30 -0.67
C LYS A 114 11.33 3.21 0.53
N SER A 115 12.20 3.02 1.52
CA SER A 115 12.32 3.88 2.67
C SER A 115 13.77 4.36 2.78
N GLN A 116 13.97 5.65 2.94
CA GLN A 116 15.28 6.27 3.11
C GLN A 116 15.36 6.93 4.47
N GLU A 117 16.46 6.68 5.16
CA GLU A 117 16.75 7.30 6.44
C GLU A 117 17.43 8.66 6.20
N GLY A 118 16.82 9.73 6.71
CA GLY A 118 17.44 11.05 6.81
C GLY A 118 18.02 11.26 8.21
N VAL A 119 18.57 12.44 8.46
CA VAL A 119 19.22 12.76 9.75
C VAL A 119 18.22 12.71 10.92
N TRP A 120 16.97 13.11 10.72
CA TRP A 120 15.94 13.23 11.75
C TRP A 120 14.59 12.61 11.34
N SER A 121 14.52 12.03 10.15
CA SER A 121 13.26 11.52 9.60
C SER A 121 13.51 10.41 8.59
N PHE A 122 12.44 9.67 8.30
CA PHE A 122 12.41 8.72 7.19
C PHE A 122 11.54 9.28 6.07
N GLY A 123 12.00 9.16 4.84
CA GLY A 123 11.19 9.35 3.63
C GLY A 123 10.82 8.00 3.05
N SER A 124 9.60 7.83 2.55
CA SER A 124 9.18 6.61 1.88
C SER A 124 8.42 6.92 0.60
N ILE A 125 8.64 6.08 -0.41
CA ILE A 125 7.93 6.11 -1.70
C ILE A 125 7.30 4.73 -1.90
N CYS A 126 6.02 4.72 -2.21
CA CYS A 126 5.28 3.53 -2.60
C CYS A 126 4.71 3.70 -4.00
N LYS A 127 4.87 2.68 -4.86
CA LYS A 127 4.22 2.59 -6.16
C LYS A 127 3.40 1.32 -6.21
N ILE A 128 2.10 1.47 -6.39
CA ILE A 128 1.17 0.37 -6.60
C ILE A 128 0.61 0.44 -8.02
N LYS A 129 0.59 -0.69 -8.69
CA LYS A 129 -0.07 -0.84 -9.98
C LYS A 129 -1.45 -1.43 -9.77
N ILE A 130 -2.45 -0.77 -10.32
CA ILE A 130 -3.84 -1.21 -10.29
C ILE A 130 -4.28 -1.54 -11.71
N GLN A 131 -4.96 -2.68 -11.86
CA GLN A 131 -5.60 -3.08 -13.10
C GLN A 131 -7.09 -3.37 -12.82
N ILE A 132 -7.97 -2.85 -13.66
CA ILE A 132 -9.41 -3.13 -13.61
C ILE A 132 -9.75 -3.84 -14.91
N LEU A 133 -9.92 -5.17 -14.84
CA LEU A 133 -10.04 -6.00 -16.04
C LEU A 133 -11.27 -5.66 -16.87
N GLU A 134 -12.39 -5.38 -16.24
CA GLU A 134 -13.67 -5.11 -16.93
C GLU A 134 -13.60 -3.95 -17.91
N ILE A 135 -12.80 -2.93 -17.60
CA ILE A 135 -12.64 -1.73 -18.44
C ILE A 135 -11.28 -1.62 -19.10
N ASN A 136 -10.48 -2.71 -19.03
CA ASN A 136 -9.10 -2.75 -19.57
C ASN A 136 -8.25 -1.55 -19.11
N TYR A 137 -8.38 -1.19 -17.84
CA TYR A 137 -7.66 -0.08 -17.26
C TYR A 137 -6.44 -0.54 -16.48
N THR A 138 -5.32 0.16 -16.64
CA THR A 138 -4.08 -0.10 -15.91
C THR A 138 -3.39 1.22 -15.60
N GLN A 139 -3.09 1.46 -14.33
CA GLN A 139 -2.40 2.68 -13.87
C GLN A 139 -1.52 2.38 -12.67
N THR A 140 -0.40 3.12 -12.57
CA THR A 140 0.48 3.13 -11.39
C THR A 140 0.21 4.37 -10.56
N TYR A 141 -0.02 4.17 -9.27
CA TYR A 141 -0.25 5.24 -8.30
C TYR A 141 0.94 5.35 -7.36
N VAL A 142 1.36 6.57 -7.12
CA VAL A 142 2.53 6.89 -6.30
C VAL A 142 2.07 7.60 -5.03
N GLY A 143 2.61 7.16 -3.90
CA GLY A 143 2.49 7.86 -2.63
C GLY A 143 3.87 8.15 -2.08
N GLU A 144 4.08 9.36 -1.60
CA GLU A 144 5.33 9.81 -0.98
C GLU A 144 5.04 10.39 0.39
N SER A 145 5.82 10.01 1.36
CA SER A 145 5.59 10.43 2.74
C SER A 145 6.88 10.54 3.53
N GLY A 146 6.85 11.35 4.58
CA GLY A 146 7.91 11.46 5.58
C GLY A 146 7.37 11.30 6.99
N SER A 147 8.17 10.73 7.90
CA SER A 147 7.84 10.57 9.31
C SER A 147 9.11 10.47 10.16
N GLY A 148 9.00 10.72 11.47
CA GLY A 148 10.06 10.43 12.43
C GLY A 148 10.32 8.93 12.63
N LEU A 149 9.45 8.05 12.13
CA LEU A 149 9.57 6.59 12.20
C LEU A 149 9.34 5.99 10.82
N GLY A 150 10.19 5.05 10.41
CA GLY A 150 10.20 4.50 9.06
C GLY A 150 8.98 3.64 8.72
N ASP A 151 8.45 2.89 9.69
CA ASP A 151 7.23 2.10 9.53
C ASP A 151 6.00 3.00 9.27
N TYR A 152 5.91 4.15 9.93
CA TYR A 152 4.89 5.17 9.65
C TYR A 152 5.09 5.82 8.29
N ALA A 153 6.34 6.18 7.93
CA ALA A 153 6.61 6.76 6.62
C ALA A 153 6.18 5.82 5.49
N ALA A 154 6.51 4.51 5.61
CA ALA A 154 6.11 3.50 4.63
C ALA A 154 4.58 3.32 4.57
N ALA A 155 3.90 3.22 5.72
CA ALA A 155 2.45 3.09 5.77
C ALA A 155 1.74 4.32 5.19
N TYR A 156 2.23 5.53 5.45
CA TYR A 156 1.66 6.75 4.88
C TYR A 156 1.87 6.84 3.36
N ALA A 157 3.03 6.40 2.86
CA ALA A 157 3.26 6.33 1.41
C ALA A 157 2.28 5.35 0.73
N ILE A 158 2.02 4.19 1.34
CA ILE A 158 1.01 3.24 0.85
C ILE A 158 -0.38 3.85 0.90
N HIS A 159 -0.76 4.46 2.02
CA HIS A 159 -2.04 5.13 2.16
C HIS A 159 -2.27 6.17 1.07
N LEU A 160 -1.28 7.03 0.80
CA LEU A 160 -1.36 8.06 -0.23
C LEU A 160 -1.45 7.47 -1.65
N ALA A 161 -0.73 6.38 -1.93
CA ALA A 161 -0.85 5.69 -3.21
C ALA A 161 -2.28 5.13 -3.42
N VAL A 162 -2.85 4.50 -2.40
CA VAL A 162 -4.23 3.99 -2.42
C VAL A 162 -5.24 5.14 -2.49
N ASP A 163 -5.01 6.25 -1.80
CA ASP A 163 -5.85 7.44 -1.88
C ASP A 163 -5.87 8.04 -3.29
N ASN A 164 -4.72 8.09 -3.96
CA ASN A 164 -4.63 8.55 -5.34
C ASN A 164 -5.41 7.64 -6.29
N PHE A 165 -5.40 6.32 -6.05
CA PHE A 165 -6.27 5.38 -6.77
C PHE A 165 -7.76 5.69 -6.54
N PHE A 166 -8.19 5.88 -5.31
CA PHE A 166 -9.60 6.19 -5.01
C PHE A 166 -10.06 7.54 -5.57
N LYS A 167 -9.14 8.50 -5.74
CA LYS A 167 -9.42 9.81 -6.35
C LYS A 167 -9.40 9.80 -7.87
N ASP A 168 -8.97 8.71 -8.48
CA ASP A 168 -8.88 8.61 -9.92
C ASP A 168 -10.25 8.73 -10.60
N PRO A 169 -10.44 9.66 -11.54
CA PRO A 169 -11.72 9.86 -12.20
C PRO A 169 -12.23 8.64 -12.98
N VAL A 170 -11.34 7.81 -13.50
CA VAL A 170 -11.71 6.57 -14.21
C VAL A 170 -12.28 5.57 -13.23
N PHE A 171 -11.63 5.39 -12.06
CA PHE A 171 -12.14 4.53 -11.01
C PHE A 171 -13.48 5.05 -10.45
N GLN A 172 -13.57 6.35 -10.21
CA GLN A 172 -14.83 6.99 -9.77
C GLN A 172 -15.97 6.79 -10.77
N SER A 173 -15.68 6.93 -12.07
CA SER A 173 -16.65 6.65 -13.14
C SER A 173 -17.02 5.17 -13.20
N PHE A 174 -16.06 4.27 -12.98
CA PHE A 174 -16.29 2.83 -12.94
C PHE A 174 -17.22 2.40 -11.79
N LEU A 175 -17.16 3.10 -10.66
CA LEU A 175 -18.05 2.86 -9.51
C LEU A 175 -19.46 3.42 -9.73
N LYS A 176 -19.62 4.45 -10.56
CA LYS A 176 -20.93 4.99 -10.90
C LYS A 176 -21.64 4.04 -11.84
N CYS A 177 -22.90 3.72 -11.54
CA CYS A 177 -23.73 3.01 -12.52
C CYS A 177 -24.05 3.96 -13.67
N HIS A 178 -23.80 3.52 -14.91
CA HIS A 178 -24.32 4.14 -16.12
C HIS A 178 -25.69 3.56 -16.45
#